data_797b720dd594a9eb62349ad8ea60e2b2
#
_entry.id   797b720dd594a9eb62349ad8ea60e2b2
#
_cell.length_a   1.000
_cell.length_b   1.000
_cell.length_c   1.000
_cell.angle_alpha   90.00
_cell.angle_beta   90.00
_cell.angle_gamma   90.00
#
_symmetry.space_group_name_H-M   'P 1'
#
loop_
_entity.id
_entity.type
_entity.pdbx_description
1 polymer ?
#
loop_
_entity_poly.entity_id
_entity_poly.type
_entity_poly.pdbx_seq_one_letter_code
_entity_poly.pdbx_strand_id
1 'polypeptide(L)'
;MTNLTIGISTGIKDTQMSPGIIPCAVLSAEFIKLCNKFEAHAVIFPPQYNKPNFSLDGIDGLIVTGGGDIDPSHYNEHPSDKLERVSMDRDLTELNLLKKAEEKNIKTLAICRGHQLLNIHMGGSLHQDIPDAGFKDIDHAKPYENATKHIHEIEIDKNTKLNQILKVETLKVNSIHHQAINKLGDNLEVSARSSDGIIEGIETTNNWDAIGVQWHPEYISEDKASNDLFDWLIN
;
A
#
# COMPACT_ATOMS: atom_id res chain seq x y z
N MET A 1 -20.88 -18.43 11.28
CA MET A 1 -20.15 -17.20 10.89
C MET A 1 -19.15 -17.63 9.84
N THR A 2 -19.25 -17.13 8.62
CA THR A 2 -18.23 -17.38 7.57
C THR A 2 -16.99 -16.60 7.99
N ASN A 3 -15.91 -17.29 8.31
CA ASN A 3 -14.64 -16.64 8.61
C ASN A 3 -14.11 -16.01 7.31
N LEU A 4 -14.05 -14.68 7.28
CA LEU A 4 -13.52 -13.93 6.14
C LEU A 4 -12.03 -14.25 5.94
N THR A 5 -11.60 -14.28 4.70
CA THR A 5 -10.22 -14.60 4.32
C THR A 5 -9.57 -13.41 3.62
N ILE A 6 -8.52 -12.86 4.20
CA ILE A 6 -7.78 -11.71 3.69
C ILE A 6 -6.47 -12.18 3.07
N GLY A 7 -6.32 -11.91 1.78
CA GLY A 7 -5.05 -12.09 1.07
C GLY A 7 -4.10 -10.94 1.40
N ILE A 8 -2.83 -11.26 1.68
CA ILE A 8 -1.83 -10.25 2.05
C ILE A 8 -0.55 -10.51 1.26
N SER A 9 -0.08 -9.53 0.49
CA SER A 9 1.20 -9.62 -0.22
C SER A 9 2.38 -9.48 0.75
N THR A 10 3.55 -10.03 0.37
CA THR A 10 4.77 -9.91 1.16
C THR A 10 5.94 -9.34 0.37
N GLY A 11 6.94 -8.81 1.08
CA GLY A 11 8.23 -8.45 0.51
C GLY A 11 9.25 -9.59 0.59
N ILE A 12 10.41 -9.37 -0.04
CA ILE A 12 11.62 -10.16 0.14
C ILE A 12 12.62 -9.32 0.93
N LYS A 13 13.28 -9.95 1.89
CA LYS A 13 14.34 -9.33 2.67
C LYS A 13 15.46 -10.33 2.93
N ASP A 14 16.69 -9.91 2.70
CA ASP A 14 17.85 -10.65 3.13
C ASP A 14 17.90 -10.70 4.65
N THR A 15 17.85 -11.91 5.18
CA THR A 15 17.72 -12.16 6.61
C THR A 15 18.93 -12.97 7.10
N GLN A 16 19.56 -12.47 8.16
CA GLN A 16 20.65 -13.20 8.81
C GLN A 16 20.09 -14.42 9.53
N MET A 17 20.49 -15.59 9.06
CA MET A 17 20.14 -16.89 9.66
C MET A 17 21.40 -17.76 9.75
N SER A 18 21.41 -18.77 10.60
CA SER A 18 22.48 -19.79 10.55
C SER A 18 22.22 -20.77 9.39
N PRO A 19 23.16 -20.96 8.43
CA PRO A 19 24.58 -20.60 8.46
C PRO A 19 24.95 -19.27 7.77
N GLY A 20 24.00 -18.40 7.34
CA GLY A 20 24.36 -17.18 6.61
C GLY A 20 23.16 -16.26 6.31
N ILE A 21 23.33 -15.37 5.33
CA ILE A 21 22.26 -14.48 4.84
C ILE A 21 21.48 -15.21 3.75
N ILE A 22 20.17 -15.29 3.89
CA ILE A 22 19.25 -15.87 2.90
C ILE A 22 18.09 -14.92 2.61
N PRO A 23 17.59 -14.89 1.36
CA PRO A 23 16.38 -14.15 1.02
C PRO A 23 15.16 -14.84 1.64
N CYS A 24 14.37 -14.09 2.41
CA CYS A 24 13.16 -14.58 3.05
C CYS A 24 11.95 -13.75 2.60
N ALA A 25 10.81 -14.40 2.37
CA ALA A 25 9.55 -13.72 2.27
C ALA A 25 9.19 -13.19 3.67
N VAL A 26 8.92 -11.89 3.78
CA VAL A 26 8.67 -11.23 5.08
C VAL A 26 7.38 -10.43 5.05
N LEU A 27 6.62 -10.53 6.13
CA LEU A 27 5.41 -9.78 6.40
C LEU A 27 5.50 -9.19 7.81
N SER A 28 5.10 -7.94 7.99
CA SER A 28 4.95 -7.38 9.34
C SER A 28 3.91 -8.17 10.13
N ALA A 29 4.24 -8.53 11.36
CA ALA A 29 3.32 -9.23 12.25
C ALA A 29 2.06 -8.40 12.57
N GLU A 30 2.11 -7.07 12.35
CA GLU A 30 0.96 -6.19 12.60
C GLU A 30 -0.24 -6.56 11.71
N PHE A 31 -0.02 -6.99 10.47
CA PHE A 31 -1.10 -7.48 9.60
C PHE A 31 -1.78 -8.74 10.16
N ILE A 32 -1.00 -9.65 10.75
CA ILE A 32 -1.56 -10.86 11.37
C ILE A 32 -2.35 -10.51 12.64
N LYS A 33 -1.85 -9.56 13.44
CA LYS A 33 -2.58 -9.05 14.61
C LYS A 33 -3.91 -8.40 14.21
N LEU A 34 -3.92 -7.63 13.11
CA LEU A 34 -5.14 -7.03 12.56
C LEU A 34 -6.13 -8.10 12.10
N CYS A 35 -5.71 -9.09 11.31
CA CYS A 35 -6.59 -10.19 10.93
C CYS A 35 -7.20 -10.88 12.16
N ASN A 36 -6.39 -11.16 13.18
CA ASN A 36 -6.88 -11.76 14.44
C ASN A 36 -7.88 -10.84 15.17
N LYS A 37 -7.62 -9.52 15.21
CA LYS A 37 -8.51 -8.53 15.83
C LYS A 37 -9.90 -8.51 15.20
N PHE A 38 -9.96 -8.71 13.88
CA PHE A 38 -11.20 -8.73 13.10
C PHE A 38 -11.73 -10.15 12.83
N GLU A 39 -11.20 -11.16 13.50
CA GLU A 39 -11.60 -12.58 13.37
C GLU A 39 -11.51 -13.10 11.91
N ALA A 40 -10.57 -12.56 11.11
CA ALA A 40 -10.33 -12.94 9.73
C ALA A 40 -9.14 -13.92 9.59
N HIS A 41 -9.20 -14.81 8.60
CA HIS A 41 -8.06 -15.65 8.22
C HIS A 41 -7.11 -14.88 7.31
N ALA A 42 -5.79 -15.01 7.54
CA ALA A 42 -4.76 -14.47 6.68
C ALA A 42 -4.23 -15.52 5.69
N VAL A 43 -4.29 -15.23 4.39
CA VAL A 43 -3.61 -15.97 3.34
C VAL A 43 -2.47 -15.13 2.81
N ILE A 44 -1.23 -15.64 2.88
CA ILE A 44 -0.04 -14.90 2.53
C ILE A 44 0.39 -15.21 1.10
N PHE A 45 0.58 -14.18 0.28
CA PHE A 45 1.05 -14.26 -1.09
C PHE A 45 2.51 -13.81 -1.19
N PRO A 46 3.48 -14.73 -1.16
CA PRO A 46 4.88 -14.39 -1.35
C PRO A 46 5.20 -14.07 -2.81
N PRO A 47 6.24 -13.26 -3.10
CA PRO A 47 6.72 -13.05 -4.46
C PRO A 47 7.01 -14.38 -5.17
N GLN A 48 6.51 -14.51 -6.39
CA GLN A 48 6.73 -15.66 -7.24
C GLN A 48 7.73 -15.35 -8.34
N TYR A 49 8.64 -16.29 -8.56
CA TYR A 49 9.62 -16.17 -9.63
C TYR A 49 9.01 -16.50 -11.00
N ASN A 50 9.44 -15.78 -12.03
CA ASN A 50 9.03 -15.91 -13.44
C ASN A 50 7.62 -15.41 -13.73
N LYS A 51 6.59 -16.24 -13.70
CA LYS A 51 5.22 -15.89 -14.08
C LYS A 51 4.28 -16.12 -12.91
N PRO A 52 3.99 -15.09 -12.12
CA PRO A 52 3.05 -15.22 -11.01
C PRO A 52 1.67 -15.60 -11.51
N ASN A 53 1.08 -16.62 -10.88
CA ASN A 53 -0.26 -17.08 -11.21
C ASN A 53 -0.95 -17.60 -9.95
N PHE A 54 -1.53 -16.68 -9.18
CA PHE A 54 -2.33 -17.03 -8.00
C PHE A 54 -3.80 -17.21 -8.35
N SER A 55 -4.51 -18.07 -7.63
CA SER A 55 -5.96 -17.96 -7.50
C SER A 55 -6.30 -17.06 -6.31
N LEU A 56 -7.30 -16.19 -6.50
CA LEU A 56 -7.94 -15.45 -5.43
C LEU A 56 -9.32 -16.05 -5.06
N ASP A 57 -9.56 -17.33 -5.40
CA ASP A 57 -10.81 -17.99 -5.02
C ASP A 57 -10.86 -18.18 -3.50
N GLY A 58 -11.95 -17.73 -2.88
CA GLY A 58 -12.12 -17.75 -1.43
C GLY A 58 -11.36 -16.64 -0.68
N ILE A 59 -10.85 -15.64 -1.40
CA ILE A 59 -10.30 -14.41 -0.82
C ILE A 59 -11.39 -13.34 -0.84
N ASP A 60 -11.75 -12.81 0.32
CA ASP A 60 -12.80 -11.82 0.50
C ASP A 60 -12.27 -10.38 0.42
N GLY A 61 -11.00 -10.17 0.79
CA GLY A 61 -10.31 -8.88 0.71
C GLY A 61 -8.83 -9.06 0.43
N LEU A 62 -8.20 -8.05 -0.19
CA LEU A 62 -6.76 -8.07 -0.52
C LEU A 62 -6.05 -6.88 0.14
N ILE A 63 -4.91 -7.14 0.77
CA ILE A 63 -3.97 -6.11 1.23
C ILE A 63 -2.71 -6.20 0.38
N VAL A 64 -2.36 -5.09 -0.30
CA VAL A 64 -1.07 -4.93 -0.97
C VAL A 64 -0.18 -4.07 -0.08
N THR A 65 0.91 -4.65 0.42
CA THR A 65 1.69 -4.10 1.53
C THR A 65 2.75 -3.09 1.12
N GLY A 66 3.23 -2.33 2.10
CA GLY A 66 4.40 -1.46 1.99
C GLY A 66 5.71 -2.19 1.70
N GLY A 67 6.79 -1.47 1.40
CA GLY A 67 8.10 -2.06 1.14
C GLY A 67 9.09 -1.17 0.39
N GLY A 68 10.04 -1.78 -0.30
CA GLY A 68 11.01 -1.10 -1.16
C GLY A 68 10.37 -0.58 -2.46
N ASP A 69 11.17 0.05 -3.31
CA ASP A 69 10.69 0.76 -4.49
C ASP A 69 10.21 -0.17 -5.60
N ILE A 70 9.40 0.39 -6.50
CA ILE A 70 8.88 -0.28 -7.69
C ILE A 70 9.82 0.03 -8.86
N ASP A 71 10.10 -0.98 -9.69
CA ASP A 71 10.95 -0.78 -10.88
C ASP A 71 10.31 0.25 -11.81
N PRO A 72 11.05 1.33 -12.18
CA PRO A 72 10.53 2.40 -13.03
C PRO A 72 10.13 1.96 -14.44
N SER A 73 10.58 0.81 -14.91
CA SER A 73 10.14 0.24 -16.18
C SER A 73 8.63 -0.01 -16.24
N HIS A 74 7.97 -0.23 -15.08
CA HIS A 74 6.52 -0.41 -15.00
C HIS A 74 5.72 0.86 -15.31
N TYR A 75 6.36 2.05 -15.22
CA TYR A 75 5.73 3.33 -15.57
C TYR A 75 6.54 4.11 -16.61
N ASN A 76 7.36 3.40 -17.43
CA ASN A 76 8.11 3.91 -18.58
C ASN A 76 9.11 5.01 -18.25
N GLU A 77 9.75 4.95 -17.09
CA GLU A 77 10.81 5.87 -16.68
C GLU A 77 12.16 5.17 -16.54
N HIS A 78 13.24 5.96 -16.56
CA HIS A 78 14.58 5.49 -16.26
C HIS A 78 14.82 5.46 -14.75
N PRO A 79 15.60 4.49 -14.25
CA PRO A 79 15.88 4.40 -12.82
C PRO A 79 16.71 5.58 -12.31
N SER A 80 16.29 6.17 -11.19
CA SER A 80 17.06 7.14 -10.41
C SER A 80 18.15 6.42 -9.59
N ASP A 81 19.19 7.15 -9.21
CA ASP A 81 20.21 6.67 -8.27
C ASP A 81 19.73 6.62 -6.79
N LYS A 82 18.50 7.08 -6.55
CA LYS A 82 17.84 7.06 -5.23
C LYS A 82 17.03 5.79 -4.96
N LEU A 83 16.87 4.93 -5.97
CA LEU A 83 16.06 3.71 -5.81
C LEU A 83 16.62 2.77 -4.75
N GLU A 84 15.72 2.23 -3.93
CA GLU A 84 16.04 1.33 -2.85
C GLU A 84 15.27 0.01 -2.94
N ARG A 85 15.99 -1.11 -2.82
CA ARG A 85 15.39 -2.45 -2.63
C ARG A 85 14.33 -2.83 -3.66
N VAL A 86 14.57 -2.51 -4.92
CA VAL A 86 13.69 -2.92 -6.05
C VAL A 86 13.67 -4.44 -6.18
N SER A 87 12.49 -5.00 -6.44
CA SER A 87 12.29 -6.44 -6.65
C SER A 87 11.28 -6.68 -7.76
N MET A 88 11.76 -6.98 -8.96
CA MET A 88 10.93 -7.27 -10.14
C MET A 88 9.96 -8.44 -9.89
N ASP A 89 10.38 -9.49 -9.18
CA ASP A 89 9.49 -10.64 -8.88
C ASP A 89 8.34 -10.23 -7.97
N ARG A 90 8.58 -9.31 -7.03
CA ARG A 90 7.53 -8.75 -6.19
C ARG A 90 6.59 -7.86 -7.00
N ASP A 91 7.14 -6.98 -7.83
CA ASP A 91 6.35 -6.08 -8.68
C ASP A 91 5.38 -6.88 -9.56
N LEU A 92 5.90 -7.88 -10.29
CA LEU A 92 5.10 -8.74 -11.16
C LEU A 92 4.06 -9.54 -10.38
N THR A 93 4.41 -10.02 -9.19
CA THR A 93 3.48 -10.74 -8.31
C THR A 93 2.33 -9.86 -7.88
N GLU A 94 2.62 -8.68 -7.34
CA GLU A 94 1.60 -7.78 -6.82
C GLU A 94 0.76 -7.13 -7.93
N LEU A 95 1.35 -6.80 -9.10
CA LEU A 95 0.58 -6.37 -10.28
C LEU A 95 -0.40 -7.47 -10.76
N ASN A 96 0.02 -8.75 -10.70
CA ASN A 96 -0.89 -9.86 -11.01
C ASN A 96 -2.01 -10.01 -9.97
N LEU A 97 -1.71 -9.80 -8.68
CA LEU A 97 -2.73 -9.79 -7.61
C LEU A 97 -3.74 -8.66 -7.81
N LEU A 98 -3.28 -7.42 -8.08
CA LEU A 98 -4.15 -6.27 -8.35
C LEU A 98 -5.05 -6.53 -9.57
N LYS A 99 -4.48 -7.00 -10.67
CA LYS A 99 -5.25 -7.35 -11.87
C LYS A 99 -6.36 -8.37 -11.57
N LYS A 100 -6.07 -9.42 -10.82
CA LYS A 100 -7.06 -10.45 -10.45
C LYS A 100 -8.09 -9.93 -9.46
N ALA A 101 -7.69 -9.06 -8.55
CA ALA A 101 -8.62 -8.42 -7.61
C ALA A 101 -9.60 -7.50 -8.35
N GLU A 102 -9.11 -6.73 -9.33
CA GLU A 102 -9.95 -5.91 -10.21
C GLU A 102 -10.93 -6.77 -11.03
N GLU A 103 -10.43 -7.82 -11.71
CA GLU A 103 -11.26 -8.75 -12.51
C GLU A 103 -12.36 -9.44 -11.69
N LYS A 104 -12.13 -9.68 -10.40
CA LYS A 104 -13.06 -10.34 -9.48
C LYS A 104 -13.82 -9.40 -8.56
N ASN A 105 -13.57 -8.08 -8.66
CA ASN A 105 -14.09 -7.05 -7.74
C ASN A 105 -13.81 -7.37 -6.26
N ILE A 106 -12.63 -7.89 -5.96
CA ILE A 106 -12.20 -8.12 -4.58
C ILE A 106 -11.79 -6.79 -3.96
N LYS A 107 -12.41 -6.44 -2.85
CA LYS A 107 -12.11 -5.23 -2.11
C LYS A 107 -10.62 -5.18 -1.75
N THR A 108 -9.95 -4.05 -2.02
CA THR A 108 -8.49 -3.97 -1.93
C THR A 108 -8.02 -2.76 -1.14
N LEU A 109 -7.19 -2.98 -0.14
CA LEU A 109 -6.46 -1.95 0.60
C LEU A 109 -4.98 -1.98 0.20
N ALA A 110 -4.52 -0.90 -0.43
CA ALA A 110 -3.15 -0.76 -0.91
C ALA A 110 -2.38 0.24 -0.01
N ILE A 111 -1.31 -0.21 0.65
CA ILE A 111 -0.61 0.54 1.71
C ILE A 111 0.79 0.95 1.25
N CYS A 112 1.12 2.23 1.35
CA CYS A 112 2.44 2.82 1.06
C CYS A 112 2.93 2.43 -0.34
N ARG A 113 3.88 1.51 -0.46
CA ARG A 113 4.28 0.97 -1.77
C ARG A 113 3.09 0.37 -2.53
N GLY A 114 2.15 -0.29 -1.84
CA GLY A 114 0.91 -0.81 -2.45
C GLY A 114 0.05 0.29 -3.08
N HIS A 115 -0.09 1.44 -2.41
CA HIS A 115 -0.76 2.64 -2.94
C HIS A 115 -0.09 3.14 -4.24
N GLN A 116 1.23 3.20 -4.28
CA GLN A 116 2.00 3.55 -5.46
C GLN A 116 1.82 2.53 -6.59
N LEU A 117 1.81 1.23 -6.25
CA LEU A 117 1.62 0.16 -7.22
C LEU A 117 0.19 0.13 -7.78
N LEU A 118 -0.83 0.44 -6.96
CA LEU A 118 -2.21 0.63 -7.43
C LEU A 118 -2.28 1.74 -8.47
N ASN A 119 -1.61 2.88 -8.24
CA ASN A 119 -1.51 3.96 -9.21
C ASN A 119 -0.83 3.52 -10.52
N ILE A 120 0.26 2.77 -10.43
CA ILE A 120 0.97 2.23 -11.61
C ILE A 120 0.11 1.21 -12.36
N HIS A 121 -0.60 0.32 -11.66
CA HIS A 121 -1.54 -0.64 -12.24
C HIS A 121 -2.60 0.07 -13.12
N MET A 122 -3.02 1.24 -12.70
CA MET A 122 -3.99 2.09 -13.40
C MET A 122 -3.34 3.07 -14.41
N GLY A 123 -2.03 2.91 -14.73
CA GLY A 123 -1.32 3.68 -15.76
C GLY A 123 -0.73 5.01 -15.29
N GLY A 124 -0.60 5.23 -14.00
CA GLY A 124 0.05 6.38 -13.39
C GLY A 124 1.58 6.25 -13.34
N SER A 125 2.24 7.25 -12.73
CA SER A 125 3.69 7.27 -12.49
C SER A 125 4.05 7.81 -11.12
N LEU A 126 5.33 7.72 -10.73
CA LEU A 126 5.83 8.14 -9.43
C LEU A 126 6.90 9.25 -9.56
N HIS A 127 6.98 10.09 -8.55
CA HIS A 127 8.21 10.76 -8.17
C HIS A 127 9.11 9.74 -7.49
N GLN A 128 10.28 9.44 -8.08
CA GLN A 128 11.21 8.44 -7.55
C GLN A 128 11.94 8.91 -6.29
N ASP A 129 11.90 10.22 -6.01
CA ASP A 129 12.35 10.83 -4.76
C ASP A 129 11.61 12.16 -4.55
N ILE A 130 10.96 12.32 -3.42
CA ILE A 130 10.15 13.50 -3.07
C ILE A 130 10.99 14.78 -3.03
N PRO A 131 12.16 14.83 -2.35
CA PRO A 131 13.01 16.01 -2.35
C PRO A 131 13.54 16.41 -3.73
N ASP A 132 13.90 15.44 -4.57
CA ASP A 132 14.40 15.70 -5.95
C ASP A 132 13.29 16.22 -6.85
N ALA A 133 12.04 15.85 -6.59
CA ALA A 133 10.86 16.39 -7.26
C ALA A 133 10.48 17.82 -6.80
N GLY A 134 11.18 18.35 -5.80
CA GLY A 134 11.01 19.74 -5.31
C GLY A 134 10.16 19.90 -4.04
N PHE A 135 9.59 18.83 -3.52
CA PHE A 135 8.79 18.83 -2.28
C PHE A 135 9.74 18.72 -1.08
N LYS A 136 9.84 19.79 -0.25
CA LYS A 136 10.82 19.88 0.85
C LYS A 136 10.24 20.40 2.16
N ASP A 137 8.95 20.72 2.17
CA ASP A 137 8.31 21.34 3.35
C ASP A 137 8.00 20.30 4.45
N ILE A 138 7.76 19.05 4.04
CA ILE A 138 7.53 17.92 4.96
C ILE A 138 8.60 16.84 4.69
N ASP A 139 9.21 16.36 5.74
CA ASP A 139 10.10 15.19 5.66
C ASP A 139 9.27 13.91 5.78
N HIS A 140 8.89 13.33 4.63
CA HIS A 140 8.12 12.10 4.53
C HIS A 140 8.95 10.83 4.78
N ALA A 141 10.28 10.91 4.61
CA ALA A 141 11.18 9.77 4.71
C ALA A 141 11.71 9.54 6.13
N LYS A 142 10.81 9.54 7.12
CA LYS A 142 11.23 9.29 8.50
C LYS A 142 11.79 7.87 8.67
N PRO A 143 12.79 7.69 9.56
CA PRO A 143 13.29 6.38 9.92
C PRO A 143 12.17 5.45 10.45
N TYR A 144 12.32 4.15 10.23
CA TYR A 144 11.32 3.14 10.59
C TYR A 144 10.90 3.15 12.07
N GLU A 145 11.79 3.55 13.00
CA GLU A 145 11.46 3.74 14.41
C GLU A 145 10.38 4.81 14.67
N ASN A 146 10.03 5.60 13.68
CA ASN A 146 8.93 6.56 13.73
C ASN A 146 7.62 6.02 13.13
N ALA A 147 7.58 4.78 12.68
CA ALA A 147 6.40 4.19 12.05
C ALA A 147 5.13 4.25 12.93
N THR A 148 5.30 4.23 14.26
CA THR A 148 4.21 4.33 15.23
C THR A 148 3.87 5.77 15.65
N LYS A 149 4.51 6.79 15.04
CA LYS A 149 4.31 8.20 15.40
C LYS A 149 3.58 8.93 14.30
N HIS A 150 2.66 9.80 14.67
CA HIS A 150 2.06 10.77 13.75
C HIS A 150 3.12 11.82 13.37
N ILE A 151 3.32 12.04 12.07
CA ILE A 151 4.36 12.91 11.51
C ILE A 151 3.78 14.19 10.95
N HIS A 152 2.72 14.08 10.13
CA HIS A 152 2.05 15.24 9.52
C HIS A 152 0.54 15.03 9.44
N GLU A 153 -0.16 16.09 9.06
CA GLU A 153 -1.59 16.08 8.82
C GLU A 153 -1.87 15.95 7.31
N ILE A 154 -2.94 15.25 6.97
CA ILE A 154 -3.51 15.16 5.63
C ILE A 154 -4.91 15.73 5.60
N GLU A 155 -5.29 16.31 4.47
CA GLU A 155 -6.66 16.72 4.17
C GLU A 155 -7.35 15.64 3.34
N ILE A 156 -8.58 15.25 3.72
CA ILE A 156 -9.38 14.21 3.09
C ILE A 156 -10.55 14.86 2.36
N ASP A 157 -10.70 14.57 1.08
CA ASP A 157 -11.77 15.13 0.26
C ASP A 157 -13.14 14.59 0.69
N LYS A 158 -14.12 15.50 0.88
CA LYS A 158 -15.45 15.21 1.44
C LYS A 158 -16.31 14.23 0.63
N ASN A 159 -16.07 14.13 -0.67
CA ASN A 159 -16.92 13.35 -1.57
C ASN A 159 -16.37 11.95 -1.86
N THR A 160 -15.33 11.55 -1.15
CA THR A 160 -14.61 10.30 -1.37
C THR A 160 -15.11 9.16 -0.47
N LYS A 161 -14.87 7.91 -0.88
CA LYS A 161 -15.10 6.72 -0.03
C LYS A 161 -14.23 6.78 1.23
N LEU A 162 -12.99 7.24 1.09
CA LEU A 162 -12.08 7.41 2.24
C LEU A 162 -12.73 8.32 3.30
N ASN A 163 -13.33 9.45 2.89
CA ASN A 163 -14.04 10.32 3.83
C ASN A 163 -15.27 9.66 4.44
N GLN A 164 -16.03 8.89 3.66
CA GLN A 164 -17.21 8.17 4.16
C GLN A 164 -16.83 7.10 5.20
N ILE A 165 -15.68 6.47 5.04
CA ILE A 165 -15.14 5.47 5.97
C ILE A 165 -14.64 6.14 7.24
N LEU A 166 -13.73 7.10 7.11
CA LEU A 166 -13.03 7.73 8.24
C LEU A 166 -13.87 8.77 8.97
N LYS A 167 -14.81 9.42 8.27
CA LYS A 167 -15.74 10.45 8.79
C LYS A 167 -15.02 11.65 9.41
N VAL A 168 -13.87 12.01 8.84
CA VAL A 168 -13.06 13.18 9.22
C VAL A 168 -12.54 13.89 7.96
N GLU A 169 -12.33 15.19 8.05
CA GLU A 169 -11.79 16.01 6.95
C GLU A 169 -10.27 16.17 7.06
N THR A 170 -9.71 15.94 8.23
CA THR A 170 -8.26 15.95 8.46
C THR A 170 -7.87 14.76 9.33
N LEU A 171 -6.66 14.25 9.11
CA LEU A 171 -6.11 13.13 9.87
C LEU A 171 -4.60 13.32 10.04
N LYS A 172 -4.09 13.02 11.24
CA LYS A 172 -2.64 12.90 11.45
C LYS A 172 -2.18 11.49 11.15
N VAL A 173 -1.14 11.36 10.33
CA VAL A 173 -0.62 10.08 9.85
C VAL A 173 0.88 9.92 10.14
N ASN A 174 1.34 8.68 10.14
CA ASN A 174 2.78 8.38 10.09
C ASN A 174 3.31 8.53 8.66
N SER A 175 4.64 8.63 8.49
CA SER A 175 5.25 8.81 7.17
C SER A 175 6.66 8.22 7.18
N ILE A 176 6.90 7.21 6.35
CA ILE A 176 8.18 6.51 6.18
C ILE A 176 8.41 6.15 4.71
N HIS A 177 8.18 7.10 3.79
CA HIS A 177 8.33 6.90 2.34
C HIS A 177 9.09 8.07 1.72
N HIS A 178 9.92 7.79 0.69
CA HIS A 178 10.63 8.82 -0.06
C HIS A 178 10.11 8.97 -1.49
N GLN A 179 9.24 8.07 -1.94
CA GLN A 179 8.55 8.15 -3.22
C GLN A 179 7.09 8.58 -3.04
N ALA A 180 6.49 9.14 -4.09
CA ALA A 180 5.09 9.57 -4.11
C ALA A 180 4.50 9.47 -5.52
N ILE A 181 3.17 9.53 -5.64
CA ILE A 181 2.50 9.60 -6.93
C ILE A 181 2.83 10.93 -7.62
N ASN A 182 3.29 10.85 -8.90
CA ASN A 182 3.50 11.97 -9.79
C ASN A 182 2.27 12.18 -10.69
N LYS A 183 1.99 11.23 -11.57
CA LYS A 183 0.81 11.24 -12.44
C LYS A 183 -0.21 10.24 -11.91
N LEU A 184 -1.44 10.71 -11.71
CA LEU A 184 -2.55 9.83 -11.32
C LEU A 184 -2.93 8.92 -12.48
N GLY A 185 -3.17 7.64 -12.19
CA GLY A 185 -3.65 6.64 -13.15
C GLY A 185 -5.11 6.86 -13.55
N ASP A 186 -5.53 6.18 -14.61
CA ASP A 186 -6.90 6.23 -15.11
C ASP A 186 -7.86 5.56 -14.11
N ASN A 187 -9.13 6.03 -14.05
CA ASN A 187 -10.14 5.53 -13.13
C ASN A 187 -9.75 5.60 -11.64
N LEU A 188 -8.88 6.53 -11.30
CA LEU A 188 -8.55 6.88 -9.91
C LEU A 188 -8.97 8.32 -9.62
N GLU A 189 -9.31 8.58 -8.38
CA GLU A 189 -9.43 9.93 -7.83
C GLU A 189 -8.57 10.07 -6.58
N VAL A 190 -8.13 11.31 -6.33
CA VAL A 190 -7.37 11.63 -5.12
C VAL A 190 -8.34 11.80 -3.98
N SER A 191 -8.13 11.04 -2.91
CA SER A 191 -8.97 11.09 -1.71
C SER A 191 -8.30 11.79 -0.53
N ALA A 192 -6.96 11.96 -0.54
CA ALA A 192 -6.26 12.72 0.49
C ALA A 192 -4.94 13.33 -0.02
N ARG A 193 -4.55 14.47 0.59
CA ARG A 193 -3.27 15.15 0.35
C ARG A 193 -2.66 15.69 1.63
N SER A 194 -1.33 15.73 1.69
CA SER A 194 -0.58 16.51 2.66
C SER A 194 -0.54 18.02 2.28
N SER A 195 -0.19 18.86 3.21
CA SER A 195 -0.17 20.32 2.99
C SER A 195 0.86 20.79 1.96
N ASP A 196 1.90 20.01 1.67
CA ASP A 196 2.87 20.26 0.60
C ASP A 196 2.42 19.73 -0.77
N GLY A 197 1.22 19.10 -0.84
CA GLY A 197 0.57 18.69 -2.08
C GLY A 197 0.82 17.24 -2.47
N ILE A 198 1.60 16.47 -1.72
CA ILE A 198 1.79 15.03 -1.97
C ILE A 198 0.45 14.30 -1.86
N ILE A 199 0.20 13.39 -2.80
CA ILE A 199 -0.98 12.52 -2.79
C ILE A 199 -0.79 11.43 -1.73
N GLU A 200 -1.66 11.46 -0.74
CA GLU A 200 -1.62 10.54 0.40
C GLU A 200 -2.74 9.50 0.37
N GLY A 201 -3.78 9.74 -0.42
CA GLY A 201 -4.88 8.81 -0.62
C GLY A 201 -5.40 8.83 -2.04
N ILE A 202 -5.70 7.64 -2.57
CA ILE A 202 -6.39 7.45 -3.86
C ILE A 202 -7.47 6.39 -3.70
N GLU A 203 -8.49 6.45 -4.56
CA GLU A 203 -9.52 5.42 -4.65
C GLU A 203 -9.98 5.22 -6.08
N THR A 204 -10.50 4.02 -6.37
CA THR A 204 -11.02 3.70 -7.70
C THR A 204 -12.39 4.32 -7.93
N THR A 205 -12.62 4.80 -9.16
CA THR A 205 -13.90 5.37 -9.60
C THR A 205 -14.71 4.42 -10.49
N ASN A 206 -14.15 3.24 -10.83
CA ASN A 206 -14.83 2.17 -11.55
C ASN A 206 -15.59 1.23 -10.60
N ASN A 207 -16.02 0.06 -11.08
CA ASN A 207 -16.76 -0.92 -10.27
C ASN A 207 -15.91 -1.68 -9.25
N TRP A 208 -14.60 -1.59 -9.34
CA TRP A 208 -13.69 -2.19 -8.37
C TRP A 208 -13.59 -1.32 -7.12
N ASP A 209 -13.71 -1.91 -5.95
CA ASP A 209 -13.64 -1.18 -4.67
C ASP A 209 -12.23 -1.29 -4.09
N ALA A 210 -11.34 -0.35 -4.49
CA ALA A 210 -9.98 -0.28 -4.01
C ALA A 210 -9.64 1.11 -3.45
N ILE A 211 -8.93 1.12 -2.33
CA ILE A 211 -8.41 2.32 -1.68
C ILE A 211 -6.90 2.15 -1.49
N GLY A 212 -6.14 3.17 -1.86
CA GLY A 212 -4.71 3.28 -1.59
C GLY A 212 -4.43 4.38 -0.57
N VAL A 213 -3.60 4.09 0.42
CA VAL A 213 -3.13 5.05 1.43
C VAL A 213 -1.61 5.05 1.49
N GLN A 214 -1.00 6.24 1.50
CA GLN A 214 0.46 6.36 1.48
C GLN A 214 1.08 6.12 2.86
N TRP A 215 0.34 6.37 3.93
CA TRP A 215 0.77 6.08 5.31
C TRP A 215 0.62 4.60 5.66
N HIS A 216 1.02 4.23 6.86
CA HIS A 216 1.01 2.86 7.38
C HIS A 216 0.00 2.71 8.53
N PRO A 217 -1.28 2.44 8.24
CA PRO A 217 -2.30 2.26 9.29
C PRO A 217 -2.05 1.04 10.16
N GLU A 218 -1.31 0.02 9.67
CA GLU A 218 -0.98 -1.17 10.45
C GLU A 218 -0.07 -0.88 11.64
N TYR A 219 0.74 0.17 11.60
CA TYR A 219 1.63 0.54 12.72
C TYR A 219 0.99 1.48 13.74
N ILE A 220 -0.15 2.07 13.40
CA ILE A 220 -0.96 2.91 14.30
C ILE A 220 -2.36 2.29 14.47
N SER A 221 -2.42 0.98 14.65
CA SER A 221 -3.65 0.16 14.68
C SER A 221 -4.56 0.42 15.88
N GLU A 222 -4.11 1.20 16.87
CA GLU A 222 -4.95 1.68 17.97
C GLU A 222 -5.81 2.89 17.57
N ASP A 223 -5.47 3.58 16.47
CA ASP A 223 -6.23 4.71 15.98
C ASP A 223 -7.56 4.26 15.37
N LYS A 224 -8.61 5.05 15.64
CA LYS A 224 -9.93 4.77 15.08
C LYS A 224 -9.89 4.72 13.54
N ALA A 225 -9.19 5.66 12.89
CA ALA A 225 -9.08 5.74 11.44
C ALA A 225 -8.45 4.48 10.83
N SER A 226 -7.40 3.93 11.46
CA SER A 226 -6.80 2.67 11.04
C SER A 226 -7.80 1.51 11.15
N ASN A 227 -8.51 1.42 12.28
CA ASN A 227 -9.52 0.38 12.45
C ASN A 227 -10.68 0.51 11.45
N ASP A 228 -11.14 1.73 11.17
CA ASP A 228 -12.21 1.97 10.20
C ASP A 228 -11.81 1.52 8.77
N LEU A 229 -10.54 1.68 8.36
CA LEU A 229 -10.02 1.18 7.08
C LEU A 229 -10.03 -0.35 7.01
N PHE A 230 -9.59 -1.03 8.06
CA PHE A 230 -9.60 -2.50 8.10
C PHE A 230 -11.02 -3.05 8.24
N ASP A 231 -11.90 -2.39 8.99
CA ASP A 231 -13.32 -2.73 9.07
C ASP A 231 -14.00 -2.62 7.69
N TRP A 232 -13.72 -1.54 6.95
CA TRP A 232 -14.19 -1.40 5.57
C TRP A 232 -13.71 -2.54 4.67
N LEU A 233 -12.46 -2.95 4.77
CA LEU A 233 -11.91 -4.03 3.94
C LEU A 233 -12.64 -5.36 4.18
N ILE A 234 -13.08 -5.60 5.40
CA ILE A 234 -13.64 -6.88 5.85
C ILE A 234 -15.17 -6.92 5.68
N ASN A 235 -15.87 -5.79 5.82
CA ASN A 235 -17.33 -5.66 5.76
C ASN A 235 -17.82 -4.96 4.49
#